data_41a0ae327630a52828a173afc5e2caca
#
_entry.id   41a0ae327630a52828a173afc5e2caca
#
_cell.length_a   1.000
_cell.length_b   1.000
_cell.length_c   1.000
_cell.angle_alpha   90.00
_cell.angle_beta   90.00
_cell.angle_gamma   90.00
#
_symmetry.space_group_name_H-M   'P 1'
#
loop_
_entity.id
_entity.type
_entity.pdbx_description
1 polymer ?
#
loop_
_entity_poly.entity_id
_entity_poly.type
_entity_poly.pdbx_seq_one_letter_code
_entity_poly.pdbx_strand_id
1 'polypeptide(L)'
;VRIEPLPERLYDAAVRLWQDSGLTRPWNDPEADLRRAVSGGSSCVLAAIGDDDGLLATAMVGHDGHRGWVYYLAVDIAQRNRGLGKQMMEACEDWVRSREIPKIQLMVRGTNRVTVGFYEHLGYADSEVVVLGRRLDDLSQIALAPSLPSARIRSTLRISDPAA
;
A
#
# COMPACT_ATOMS: atom_id res chain seq x y z
N VAL A 1 -12.94 -16.75 10.38
CA VAL A 1 -12.00 -15.63 10.14
C VAL A 1 -12.74 -14.32 10.35
N ARG A 2 -12.20 -13.39 11.13
CA ARG A 2 -12.70 -12.03 11.31
C ARG A 2 -11.70 -11.01 10.77
N ILE A 3 -12.20 -9.91 10.21
CA ILE A 3 -11.36 -8.79 9.78
C ILE A 3 -11.68 -7.59 10.68
N GLU A 4 -10.65 -7.07 11.34
CA GLU A 4 -10.77 -6.00 12.31
C GLU A 4 -9.50 -5.12 12.32
N PRO A 5 -9.49 -3.94 12.95
CA PRO A 5 -8.26 -3.19 13.18
C PRO A 5 -7.24 -4.07 13.93
N LEU A 6 -5.99 -4.04 13.48
CA LEU A 6 -4.91 -4.86 14.01
C LEU A 6 -4.74 -4.61 15.52
N PRO A 7 -4.95 -5.61 16.39
CA PRO A 7 -4.74 -5.45 17.81
C PRO A 7 -3.24 -5.43 18.15
N GLU A 8 -2.86 -4.68 19.18
CA GLU A 8 -1.45 -4.45 19.56
C GLU A 8 -0.67 -5.76 19.80
N ARG A 9 -1.31 -6.77 20.35
CA ARG A 9 -0.70 -8.10 20.56
C ARG A 9 -0.20 -8.77 19.26
N LEU A 10 -0.65 -8.32 18.10
CA LEU A 10 -0.26 -8.87 16.80
C LEU A 10 0.68 -7.97 15.99
N TYR A 11 1.19 -6.86 16.54
CA TYR A 11 2.07 -5.93 15.83
C TYR A 11 3.35 -6.63 15.35
N ASP A 12 4.01 -7.40 16.21
CA ASP A 12 5.21 -8.15 15.84
C ASP A 12 4.91 -9.20 14.76
N ALA A 13 3.74 -9.85 14.84
CA ALA A 13 3.32 -10.82 13.83
C ALA A 13 3.07 -10.15 12.47
N ALA A 14 2.49 -8.95 12.46
CA ALA A 14 2.26 -8.18 11.24
C ALA A 14 3.58 -7.77 10.59
N VAL A 15 4.54 -7.27 11.36
CA VAL A 15 5.87 -6.91 10.87
C VAL A 15 6.59 -8.13 10.28
N ARG A 16 6.56 -9.28 10.95
CA ARG A 16 7.11 -10.53 10.43
C ARG A 16 6.42 -10.94 9.12
N LEU A 17 5.09 -10.88 9.07
CA LEU A 17 4.35 -11.21 7.86
C LEU A 17 4.75 -10.32 6.66
N TRP A 18 4.99 -9.03 6.89
CA TRP A 18 5.48 -8.11 5.85
C TRP A 18 6.89 -8.45 5.37
N GLN A 19 7.79 -8.81 6.29
CA GLN A 19 9.15 -9.24 5.99
C GLN A 19 9.15 -10.54 5.17
N ASP A 20 8.42 -11.55 5.62
CA ASP A 20 8.31 -12.86 4.95
C ASP A 20 7.64 -12.75 3.57
N SER A 21 6.75 -11.78 3.41
CA SER A 21 6.10 -11.46 2.12
C SER A 21 6.98 -10.60 1.19
N GLY A 22 8.19 -10.21 1.61
CA GLY A 22 9.09 -9.37 0.81
C GLY A 22 8.59 -7.93 0.58
N LEU A 23 7.72 -7.43 1.45
CA LEU A 23 7.14 -6.09 1.33
C LEU A 23 8.01 -5.00 1.96
N THR A 24 8.95 -5.38 2.81
CA THR A 24 9.87 -4.44 3.45
C THR A 24 11.08 -4.15 2.56
N ARG A 25 11.77 -3.05 2.84
CA ARG A 25 13.01 -2.62 2.16
C ARG A 25 14.03 -2.18 3.20
N PRO A 26 15.35 -2.30 2.94
CA PRO A 26 16.39 -1.92 3.91
C PRO A 26 16.32 -0.47 4.39
N TRP A 27 15.72 0.40 3.60
CA TRP A 27 15.55 1.83 3.91
C TRP A 27 14.20 2.16 4.54
N ASN A 28 13.33 1.19 4.79
CA ASN A 28 12.05 1.37 5.48
C ASN A 28 12.13 0.68 6.84
N ASP A 29 11.55 1.33 7.84
CA ASP A 29 11.32 0.77 9.17
C ASP A 29 9.84 0.35 9.27
N PRO A 30 9.53 -0.95 9.13
CA PRO A 30 8.15 -1.42 9.13
C PRO A 30 7.46 -1.25 10.49
N GLU A 31 8.20 -1.27 11.60
CA GLU A 31 7.62 -1.01 12.93
C GLU A 31 7.22 0.46 13.07
N ALA A 32 8.08 1.38 12.62
CA ALA A 32 7.76 2.80 12.62
C ALA A 32 6.60 3.12 11.67
N ASP A 33 6.54 2.45 10.50
CA ASP A 33 5.42 2.57 9.56
C ASP A 33 4.11 2.11 10.20
N LEU A 34 4.12 0.95 10.86
CA LEU A 34 2.96 0.42 11.57
C LEU A 34 2.49 1.39 12.66
N ARG A 35 3.39 1.85 13.53
CA ARG A 35 3.06 2.77 14.62
C ARG A 35 2.46 4.07 14.10
N ARG A 36 2.99 4.66 13.04
CA ARG A 36 2.41 5.85 12.40
C ARG A 36 1.02 5.57 11.84
N ALA A 37 0.82 4.42 11.21
CA ALA A 37 -0.47 4.07 10.60
C ALA A 37 -1.58 3.87 11.64
N VAL A 38 -1.27 3.30 12.81
CA VAL A 38 -2.29 3.02 13.85
C VAL A 38 -2.52 4.18 14.80
N SER A 39 -1.59 5.15 14.88
CA SER A 39 -1.69 6.28 15.81
C SER A 39 -2.53 7.45 15.30
N GLY A 40 -2.82 7.51 14.00
CA GLY A 40 -3.55 8.60 13.35
C GLY A 40 -5.00 8.24 13.01
N GLY A 41 -5.82 9.27 12.80
CA GLY A 41 -7.22 9.10 12.37
C GLY A 41 -7.40 8.85 10.87
N SER A 42 -6.35 9.09 10.06
CA SER A 42 -6.40 9.01 8.59
C SER A 42 -5.90 7.68 8.03
N SER A 43 -5.46 6.75 8.88
CA SER A 43 -5.01 5.42 8.47
C SER A 43 -5.30 4.36 9.52
N CYS A 44 -5.24 3.10 9.10
CA CYS A 44 -5.47 1.93 9.92
C CYS A 44 -4.68 0.75 9.33
N VAL A 45 -4.31 -0.20 10.16
CA VAL A 45 -3.91 -1.52 9.69
C VAL A 45 -5.04 -2.49 10.01
N LEU A 46 -5.61 -3.11 8.98
CA LEU A 46 -6.60 -4.17 9.11
C LEU A 46 -5.91 -5.52 9.20
N ALA A 47 -6.46 -6.42 9.99
CA ALA A 47 -5.98 -7.78 10.18
C ALA A 47 -7.09 -8.80 9.95
N ALA A 48 -6.81 -9.83 9.18
CA ALA A 48 -7.61 -11.04 9.17
C ALA A 48 -7.06 -12.00 10.23
N ILE A 49 -7.90 -12.38 11.16
CA ILE A 49 -7.54 -13.20 12.33
C ILE A 49 -8.33 -14.49 12.27
N GLY A 50 -7.63 -15.61 12.42
CA GLY A 50 -8.21 -16.95 12.46
C GLY A 50 -8.97 -17.23 13.77
N ASP A 51 -9.63 -18.39 13.80
CA ASP A 51 -10.39 -18.83 14.97
C ASP A 51 -9.47 -19.22 16.14
N ASP A 52 -8.21 -19.48 15.87
CA ASP A 52 -7.11 -19.72 16.80
C ASP A 52 -6.43 -18.43 17.29
N ASP A 53 -6.99 -17.26 16.96
CA ASP A 53 -6.42 -15.94 17.20
C ASP A 53 -5.09 -15.63 16.50
N GLY A 54 -4.69 -16.47 15.53
CA GLY A 54 -3.52 -16.28 14.68
C GLY A 54 -3.76 -15.23 13.59
N LEU A 55 -2.70 -14.50 13.22
CA LEU A 55 -2.73 -13.55 12.12
C LEU A 55 -2.63 -14.28 10.78
N LEU A 56 -3.59 -14.06 9.89
CA LEU A 56 -3.66 -14.69 8.57
C LEU A 56 -3.33 -13.72 7.43
N ALA A 57 -3.70 -12.45 7.59
CA ALA A 57 -3.42 -11.41 6.60
C ALA A 57 -3.46 -10.02 7.24
N THR A 58 -2.84 -9.05 6.56
CA THR A 58 -2.94 -7.63 6.90
C THR A 58 -3.13 -6.78 5.66
N ALA A 59 -3.65 -5.58 5.84
CA ALA A 59 -3.57 -4.48 4.87
C ALA A 59 -3.50 -3.16 5.63
N MET A 60 -2.58 -2.28 5.25
CA MET A 60 -2.56 -0.90 5.71
C MET A 60 -3.41 -0.07 4.77
N VAL A 61 -4.42 0.61 5.28
CA VAL A 61 -5.30 1.48 4.53
C VAL A 61 -5.31 2.88 5.13
N GLY A 62 -5.37 3.89 4.28
CA GLY A 62 -5.40 5.28 4.72
C GLY A 62 -5.98 6.19 3.66
N HIS A 63 -6.13 7.48 3.99
CA HIS A 63 -6.57 8.52 3.06
C HIS A 63 -5.86 9.85 3.34
N ASP A 64 -5.76 10.65 2.31
CA ASP A 64 -5.20 12.02 2.35
C ASP A 64 -6.29 13.10 2.26
N GLY A 65 -7.57 12.74 2.39
CA GLY A 65 -8.73 13.59 2.19
C GLY A 65 -9.23 13.63 0.75
N HIS A 66 -8.44 13.15 -0.21
CA HIS A 66 -8.77 13.13 -1.64
C HIS A 66 -8.89 11.71 -2.19
N ARG A 67 -7.98 10.82 -1.77
CA ARG A 67 -7.91 9.42 -2.21
C ARG A 67 -7.66 8.50 -1.03
N GLY A 68 -8.20 7.28 -1.11
CA GLY A 68 -7.78 6.16 -0.30
C GLY A 68 -6.54 5.49 -0.89
N TRP A 69 -5.68 4.95 -0.03
CA TRP A 69 -4.44 4.27 -0.39
C TRP A 69 -4.31 2.95 0.37
N VAL A 70 -3.81 1.92 -0.30
CA VAL A 70 -3.50 0.63 0.32
C VAL A 70 -2.01 0.32 0.21
N TYR A 71 -1.44 -0.11 1.33
CA TYR A 71 -0.06 -0.58 1.46
C TYR A 71 -0.02 -1.88 2.25
N TYR A 72 1.08 -2.59 2.21
CA TYR A 72 1.34 -3.75 3.04
C TYR A 72 0.21 -4.80 3.04
N LEU A 73 -0.45 -5.00 1.87
CA LEU A 73 -1.35 -6.15 1.71
C LEU A 73 -0.51 -7.42 1.70
N ALA A 74 -0.62 -8.18 2.76
CA ALA A 74 0.09 -9.44 2.94
C ALA A 74 -0.88 -10.54 3.36
N VAL A 75 -0.73 -11.73 2.79
CA VAL A 75 -1.46 -12.94 3.16
C VAL A 75 -0.44 -14.01 3.50
N ASP A 76 -0.61 -14.64 4.66
CA ASP A 76 0.20 -15.79 5.06
C ASP A 76 0.25 -16.83 3.94
N ILE A 77 1.43 -17.38 3.69
CA ILE A 77 1.65 -18.29 2.55
C ILE A 77 0.72 -19.51 2.57
N ALA A 78 0.39 -20.03 3.76
CA ALA A 78 -0.51 -21.16 3.95
C ALA A 78 -1.99 -20.78 3.68
N GLN A 79 -2.31 -19.50 3.62
CA GLN A 79 -3.66 -18.98 3.41
C GLN A 79 -3.88 -18.39 2.02
N ARG A 80 -2.86 -18.38 1.17
CA ARG A 80 -2.97 -17.86 -0.20
C ARG A 80 -3.91 -18.70 -1.06
N ASN A 81 -4.43 -18.11 -2.13
CA ASN A 81 -5.37 -18.74 -3.09
C ASN A 81 -6.70 -19.21 -2.48
N ARG A 82 -7.07 -18.69 -1.31
CA ARG A 82 -8.33 -18.96 -0.60
C ARG A 82 -9.27 -17.75 -0.55
N GLY A 83 -9.02 -16.75 -1.38
CA GLY A 83 -9.84 -15.53 -1.45
C GLY A 83 -9.58 -14.49 -0.35
N LEU A 84 -8.66 -14.75 0.60
CA LEU A 84 -8.43 -13.87 1.73
C LEU A 84 -7.89 -12.49 1.31
N GLY A 85 -7.03 -12.43 0.28
CA GLY A 85 -6.56 -11.16 -0.27
C GLY A 85 -7.69 -10.30 -0.83
N LYS A 86 -8.69 -10.92 -1.49
CA LYS A 86 -9.89 -10.23 -1.96
C LYS A 86 -10.70 -9.66 -0.78
N GLN A 87 -10.94 -10.47 0.26
CA GLN A 87 -11.69 -10.04 1.46
C GLN A 87 -10.99 -8.86 2.15
N MET A 88 -9.65 -8.88 2.22
CA MET A 88 -8.87 -7.76 2.77
C MET A 88 -9.04 -6.49 1.94
N MET A 89 -9.07 -6.60 0.61
CA MET A 89 -9.29 -5.44 -0.26
C MET A 89 -10.71 -4.90 -0.11
N GLU A 90 -11.73 -5.75 -0.05
CA GLU A 90 -13.12 -5.36 0.22
C GLU A 90 -13.23 -4.60 1.55
N ALA A 91 -12.56 -5.08 2.60
CA ALA A 91 -12.53 -4.39 3.89
C ALA A 91 -11.82 -3.01 3.81
N CYS A 92 -10.74 -2.90 3.02
CA CYS A 92 -10.09 -1.61 2.76
C CYS A 92 -11.02 -0.64 2.01
N GLU A 93 -11.73 -1.13 1.01
CA GLU A 93 -12.70 -0.33 0.25
C GLU A 93 -13.84 0.17 1.15
N ASP A 94 -14.37 -0.68 2.02
CA ASP A 94 -15.41 -0.31 2.99
C ASP A 94 -14.89 0.72 4.00
N TRP A 95 -13.65 0.54 4.46
CA TRP A 95 -13.01 1.51 5.35
C TRP A 95 -12.88 2.89 4.68
N VAL A 96 -12.47 2.95 3.41
CA VAL A 96 -12.34 4.20 2.63
C VAL A 96 -13.73 4.80 2.35
N ARG A 97 -14.69 3.97 1.95
CA ARG A 97 -16.08 4.37 1.66
C ARG A 97 -16.78 4.96 2.88
N SER A 98 -16.53 4.40 4.08
CA SER A 98 -17.10 4.91 5.33
C SER A 98 -16.60 6.32 5.71
N ARG A 99 -15.58 6.82 5.01
CA ARG A 99 -15.02 8.17 5.15
C ARG A 99 -15.38 9.09 3.98
N GLU A 100 -16.35 8.67 3.18
CA GLU A 100 -16.84 9.42 2.02
C GLU A 100 -15.76 9.75 0.97
N ILE A 101 -14.68 8.96 0.93
CA ILE A 101 -13.61 9.09 -0.06
C ILE A 101 -14.02 8.32 -1.33
N PRO A 102 -14.11 8.98 -2.50
CA PRO A 102 -14.73 8.40 -3.68
C PRO A 102 -13.85 7.44 -4.49
N LYS A 103 -12.55 7.39 -4.20
CA LYS A 103 -11.60 6.55 -4.95
C LYS A 103 -10.53 5.97 -4.03
N ILE A 104 -10.27 4.69 -4.18
CA ILE A 104 -9.14 3.99 -3.57
C ILE A 104 -8.11 3.64 -4.66
N GLN A 105 -6.84 3.68 -4.33
CA GLN A 105 -5.75 3.33 -5.23
C GLN A 105 -4.57 2.72 -4.46
N LEU A 106 -3.66 2.11 -5.22
CA LEU A 106 -2.48 1.45 -4.70
C LEU A 106 -1.35 1.51 -5.74
N MET A 107 -0.14 1.17 -5.32
CA MET A 107 1.02 1.14 -6.20
C MET A 107 1.56 -0.28 -6.30
N VAL A 108 1.70 -0.77 -7.52
CA VAL A 108 2.34 -2.05 -7.82
C VAL A 108 3.54 -1.80 -8.71
N ARG A 109 4.66 -2.47 -8.44
CA ARG A 109 5.79 -2.43 -9.37
C ARG A 109 5.38 -3.03 -10.71
N GLY A 110 5.59 -2.32 -11.81
CA GLY A 110 5.19 -2.76 -13.14
C GLY A 110 5.80 -4.12 -13.57
N THR A 111 6.90 -4.54 -12.93
CA THR A 111 7.52 -5.86 -13.12
C THR A 111 6.79 -6.99 -12.38
N ASN A 112 5.95 -6.68 -11.39
CA ASN A 112 5.22 -7.67 -10.61
C ASN A 112 3.88 -8.01 -11.27
N ARG A 113 3.94 -8.71 -12.40
CA ARG A 113 2.77 -9.05 -13.22
C ARG A 113 1.73 -9.89 -12.49
N VAL A 114 2.15 -10.77 -11.59
CA VAL A 114 1.23 -11.60 -10.80
C VAL A 114 0.36 -10.72 -9.90
N THR A 115 0.96 -9.77 -9.20
CA THR A 115 0.23 -8.84 -8.33
C THR A 115 -0.63 -7.87 -9.15
N VAL A 116 -0.17 -7.39 -10.30
CA VAL A 116 -0.99 -6.58 -11.21
C VAL A 116 -2.24 -7.36 -11.63
N GLY A 117 -2.09 -8.61 -12.11
CA GLY A 117 -3.22 -9.46 -12.50
C GLY A 117 -4.20 -9.73 -11.37
N PHE A 118 -3.73 -9.86 -10.12
CA PHE A 118 -4.61 -9.98 -8.96
C PHE A 118 -5.51 -8.75 -8.80
N TYR A 119 -4.97 -7.55 -8.88
CA TYR A 119 -5.77 -6.33 -8.75
C TYR A 119 -6.68 -6.08 -9.96
N GLU A 120 -6.22 -6.38 -11.18
CA GLU A 120 -7.05 -6.32 -12.38
C GLU A 120 -8.28 -7.24 -12.25
N HIS A 121 -8.10 -8.44 -11.71
CA HIS A 121 -9.21 -9.38 -11.43
C HIS A 121 -10.21 -8.82 -10.40
N LEU A 122 -9.78 -7.95 -9.50
CA LEU A 122 -10.64 -7.24 -8.55
C LEU A 122 -11.28 -5.97 -9.13
N GLY A 123 -11.02 -5.63 -10.40
CA GLY A 123 -11.59 -4.48 -11.07
C GLY A 123 -10.75 -3.21 -10.97
N TYR A 124 -9.51 -3.30 -10.46
CA TYR A 124 -8.57 -2.18 -10.51
C TYR A 124 -7.96 -2.06 -11.90
N ALA A 125 -7.69 -0.84 -12.31
CA ALA A 125 -7.06 -0.55 -13.61
C ALA A 125 -5.87 0.41 -13.45
N ASP A 126 -4.94 0.34 -14.39
CA ASP A 126 -3.85 1.31 -14.47
C ASP A 126 -4.43 2.72 -14.61
N SER A 127 -3.98 3.63 -13.75
CA SER A 127 -4.40 5.03 -13.78
C SER A 127 -3.56 5.88 -14.74
N GLU A 128 -2.61 5.27 -15.45
CA GLU A 128 -1.71 5.92 -16.44
C GLU A 128 -0.97 7.13 -15.87
N VAL A 129 -0.52 7.01 -14.61
CA VAL A 129 0.23 8.05 -13.90
C VAL A 129 1.64 7.60 -13.55
N VAL A 130 2.54 8.54 -13.40
CA VAL A 130 3.90 8.30 -12.90
C VAL A 130 3.96 8.76 -11.45
N VAL A 131 4.45 7.92 -10.57
CA VAL A 131 4.67 8.27 -9.16
C VAL A 131 6.09 8.80 -9.00
N LEU A 132 6.22 10.03 -8.52
CA LEU A 132 7.50 10.65 -8.19
C LEU A 132 7.65 10.69 -6.67
N GLY A 133 8.83 10.28 -6.17
CA GLY A 133 9.11 10.24 -4.75
C GLY A 133 10.45 10.89 -4.41
N ARG A 134 10.53 11.47 -3.21
CA ARG A 134 11.77 12.00 -2.62
C ARG A 134 11.85 11.57 -1.16
N ARG A 135 13.00 11.06 -0.76
CA ARG A 135 13.26 10.81 0.66
C ARG A 135 13.47 12.12 1.40
N LEU A 136 13.00 12.20 2.65
CA LEU A 136 13.09 13.40 3.50
C LEU A 136 13.93 13.17 4.77
N ASP A 137 14.26 11.90 5.05
CA ASP A 137 14.90 11.45 6.28
C ASP A 137 16.44 11.41 6.20
N ASP A 138 17.02 11.35 4.99
CA ASP A 138 18.47 11.39 4.80
C ASP A 138 18.84 11.96 3.43
N LEU A 139 19.33 13.19 3.42
CA LEU A 139 19.79 13.86 2.22
C LEU A 139 21.17 13.36 1.76
N SER A 140 21.95 12.64 2.58
CA SER A 140 23.27 12.12 2.25
C SER A 140 23.23 10.89 1.36
N GLN A 141 22.12 10.15 1.34
CA GLN A 141 21.95 8.94 0.50
C GLN A 141 21.50 9.25 -0.95
N ILE A 142 21.17 10.48 -1.26
CA ILE A 142 20.79 10.89 -2.62
C ILE A 142 21.97 10.82 -3.60
N ALA A 143 23.20 10.88 -3.09
CA ALA A 143 24.44 10.86 -3.90
C ALA A 143 24.85 9.47 -4.41
N LEU A 144 24.21 8.37 -3.98
CA LEU A 144 24.59 7.00 -4.29
C LEU A 144 23.56 6.22 -5.13
N ALA A 145 22.48 6.85 -5.58
CA ALA A 145 21.58 6.20 -6.54
C ALA A 145 22.22 6.20 -7.93
N PRO A 146 22.38 5.03 -8.59
CA PRO A 146 22.86 5.01 -9.97
C PRO A 146 21.91 5.82 -10.85
N SER A 147 22.45 6.79 -11.58
CA SER A 147 21.71 7.59 -12.56
C SER A 147 21.05 6.65 -13.58
N LEU A 148 19.73 6.63 -13.59
CA LEU A 148 18.98 5.99 -14.68
C LEU A 148 19.32 6.69 -16.00
N PRO A 149 19.50 5.95 -17.11
CA PRO A 149 19.77 6.57 -18.38
C PRO A 149 18.62 7.51 -18.75
N SER A 150 18.97 8.74 -19.05
CA SER A 150 18.06 9.82 -19.44
C SER A 150 17.30 9.42 -20.72
N ALA A 151 16.11 8.87 -20.58
CA ALA A 151 15.15 8.82 -21.66
C ALA A 151 14.71 10.26 -21.93
N ARG A 152 15.07 10.80 -23.09
CA ARG A 152 14.66 12.14 -23.54
C ARG A 152 13.13 12.19 -23.60
N ILE A 153 12.52 12.77 -22.57
CA ILE A 153 11.13 13.23 -22.66
C ILE A 153 11.17 14.47 -23.55
N ARG A 154 10.67 14.33 -24.78
CA ARG A 154 10.45 15.48 -25.66
C ARG A 154 9.34 16.32 -25.03
N SER A 155 9.72 17.51 -24.57
CA SER A 155 8.82 18.51 -24.04
C SER A 155 7.88 19.01 -25.15
N THR A 156 6.60 18.72 -25.04
CA THR A 156 5.53 19.51 -25.66
C THR A 156 4.40 19.66 -24.64
N LEU A 157 4.69 20.36 -23.57
CA LEU A 157 3.65 20.92 -22.72
C LEU A 157 3.64 22.44 -22.96
N ARG A 158 2.71 22.87 -23.83
CA ARG A 158 2.25 24.27 -23.80
C ARG A 158 1.33 24.37 -22.59
N ILE A 159 1.80 25.02 -21.53
CA ILE A 159 0.95 25.50 -20.46
C ILE A 159 0.19 26.68 -21.02
N SER A 160 -1.09 26.53 -21.29
CA SER A 160 -1.98 27.65 -21.60
C SER A 160 -2.22 28.41 -20.30
N ASP A 161 -1.85 29.68 -20.33
CA ASP A 161 -2.11 30.64 -19.25
C ASP A 161 -3.63 30.86 -19.08
N PRO A 162 -4.23 30.75 -17.88
CA PRO A 162 -5.60 31.09 -17.66
C PRO A 162 -5.69 32.57 -17.24
N ALA A 163 -5.76 33.44 -18.23
CA ALA A 163 -6.15 34.83 -18.00
C ALA A 163 -7.14 35.27 -19.08
N ALA A 164 -8.43 35.17 -18.75
CA ALA A 164 -9.53 36.09 -19.12
C ALA A 164 -10.83 35.54 -18.49
#